data_02440184493661ac93b12d4069a0508f
#
_entry.id   02440184493661ac93b12d4069a0508f
#
_cell.length_a   1.000
_cell.length_b   1.000
_cell.length_c   1.000
_cell.angle_alpha   90.00
_cell.angle_beta   90.00
_cell.angle_gamma   90.00
#
_symmetry.space_group_name_H-M   'P 1'
#
loop_
_entity.id
_entity.type
_entity.pdbx_description
1 polymer ?
#
loop_
_entity_poly.entity_id
_entity_poly.type
_entity_poly.pdbx_seq_one_letter_code
_entity_poly.pdbx_strand_id
1 'polypeptide(L)'
;MAPPIRVALIGLSASGAAVTSWASIAHLPYLLSERGQAKYKIVALLNSSVEAANKAIEHYKLPAETRAYGDPAALAADKDIDLVVCNTRADTHYDPIYPSLAAGKDVYTEWPLEKNAEKARELAALAKKSGSKTIIGLQGRLSPLTLKVKELVEQGKIGKVLNSEVRASIGIGQLGWPKGFWFFYKKEIGGNPYTITFGHSKLQVITSLSSSN
;
A
#
# COMPACT_ATOMS: atom_id res chain seq x y z
N MET A 1 -5.44 -27.05 -2.47
CA MET A 1 -4.89 -25.69 -2.36
C MET A 1 -5.74 -24.92 -1.37
N ALA A 2 -5.15 -24.00 -0.60
CA ALA A 2 -5.94 -23.12 0.27
C ALA A 2 -6.85 -22.22 -0.57
N PRO A 3 -8.04 -21.84 -0.08
CA PRO A 3 -8.91 -20.92 -0.80
C PRO A 3 -8.23 -19.56 -0.99
N PRO A 4 -8.55 -18.81 -2.05
CA PRO A 4 -8.01 -17.47 -2.26
C PRO A 4 -8.39 -16.52 -1.11
N ILE A 5 -7.46 -15.64 -0.75
CA ILE A 5 -7.68 -14.58 0.23
C ILE A 5 -8.68 -13.58 -0.35
N ARG A 6 -9.75 -13.28 0.38
CA ARG A 6 -10.82 -12.36 -0.02
C ARG A 6 -10.39 -10.93 0.28
N VAL A 7 -10.21 -10.14 -0.79
CA VAL A 7 -9.60 -8.80 -0.74
C VAL A 7 -10.66 -7.72 -0.94
N ALA A 8 -10.63 -6.72 -0.07
CA ALA A 8 -11.30 -5.44 -0.29
C ALA A 8 -10.27 -4.37 -0.69
N LEU A 9 -10.51 -3.65 -1.78
CA LEU A 9 -9.66 -2.53 -2.20
C LEU A 9 -10.28 -1.20 -1.78
N ILE A 10 -9.49 -0.35 -1.13
CA ILE A 10 -9.86 1.03 -0.78
C ILE A 10 -9.13 1.98 -1.73
N GLY A 11 -9.89 2.85 -2.41
CA GLY A 11 -9.33 3.90 -3.25
C GLY A 11 -9.12 3.51 -4.72
N LEU A 12 -9.74 2.43 -5.20
CA LEU A 12 -9.76 2.12 -6.63
C LEU A 12 -10.82 3.00 -7.31
N SER A 13 -10.38 4.05 -8.01
CA SER A 13 -11.27 5.04 -8.64
C SER A 13 -11.41 4.83 -10.14
N ALA A 14 -12.64 4.97 -10.66
CA ALA A 14 -12.94 5.02 -12.10
C ALA A 14 -12.65 6.38 -12.74
N SER A 15 -12.39 7.43 -11.95
CA SER A 15 -12.05 8.74 -12.51
C SER A 15 -10.70 8.67 -13.22
N GLY A 16 -10.66 9.04 -14.50
CA GLY A 16 -9.53 8.89 -15.42
C GLY A 16 -8.24 9.67 -15.09
N ALA A 17 -8.06 10.11 -13.85
CA ALA A 17 -6.78 10.58 -13.34
C ALA A 17 -5.84 9.38 -13.07
N ALA A 18 -5.69 8.52 -14.06
CA ALA A 18 -4.91 7.28 -13.98
C ALA A 18 -3.49 7.46 -13.45
N VAL A 19 -2.89 8.63 -13.63
CA VAL A 19 -1.52 8.93 -13.17
C VAL A 19 -1.39 8.92 -11.65
N THR A 20 -2.48 9.12 -10.91
CA THR A 20 -2.47 9.16 -9.43
C THR A 20 -3.15 7.96 -8.78
N SER A 21 -3.77 7.07 -9.56
CA SER A 21 -4.44 5.89 -9.04
C SER A 21 -3.46 4.71 -8.89
N TRP A 22 -2.74 4.68 -7.79
CA TRP A 22 -1.78 3.60 -7.51
C TRP A 22 -2.47 2.22 -7.46
N ALA A 23 -3.70 2.15 -6.96
CA ALA A 23 -4.50 0.94 -6.96
C ALA A 23 -4.66 0.34 -8.36
N SER A 24 -4.96 1.16 -9.38
CA SER A 24 -5.18 0.69 -10.75
C SER A 24 -3.89 0.36 -11.49
N ILE A 25 -2.78 1.05 -11.15
CA ILE A 25 -1.50 0.89 -11.86
C ILE A 25 -0.67 -0.25 -11.26
N ALA A 26 -0.61 -0.34 -9.94
CA ALA A 26 0.31 -1.26 -9.26
C ALA A 26 -0.36 -2.53 -8.73
N HIS A 27 -1.59 -2.43 -8.20
CA HIS A 27 -2.24 -3.58 -7.55
C HIS A 27 -3.18 -4.35 -8.47
N LEU A 28 -4.06 -3.64 -9.17
CA LEU A 28 -5.11 -4.27 -9.98
C LEU A 28 -4.58 -5.22 -11.07
N PRO A 29 -3.52 -4.87 -11.85
CA PRO A 29 -3.02 -5.76 -12.89
C PRO A 29 -2.53 -7.10 -12.33
N TYR A 30 -1.88 -7.09 -11.17
CA TYR A 30 -1.47 -8.34 -10.52
C TYR A 30 -2.66 -9.13 -10.00
N LEU A 31 -3.59 -8.48 -9.31
CA LEU A 31 -4.78 -9.14 -8.74
C LEU A 31 -5.67 -9.79 -9.80
N LEU A 32 -5.71 -9.21 -11.02
CA LEU A 32 -6.46 -9.75 -12.14
C LEU A 32 -5.68 -10.76 -12.99
N SER A 33 -4.36 -10.94 -12.77
CA SER A 33 -3.57 -11.96 -13.46
C SER A 33 -3.93 -13.37 -12.94
N GLU A 34 -3.68 -14.41 -13.74
CA GLU A 34 -3.86 -15.81 -13.31
C GLU A 34 -3.13 -16.11 -12.00
N ARG A 35 -1.88 -15.62 -11.88
CA ARG A 35 -1.07 -15.78 -10.67
C ARG A 35 -1.68 -15.08 -9.45
N GLY A 36 -2.26 -13.91 -9.66
CA GLY A 36 -2.96 -13.15 -8.61
C GLY A 36 -4.25 -13.84 -8.20
N GLN A 37 -5.08 -14.23 -9.17
CA GLN A 37 -6.38 -14.87 -8.93
C GLN A 37 -6.25 -16.25 -8.27
N ALA A 38 -5.15 -16.95 -8.48
CA ALA A 38 -4.85 -18.20 -7.77
C ALA A 38 -4.66 -18.00 -6.26
N LYS A 39 -4.41 -16.76 -5.79
CA LYS A 39 -4.12 -16.44 -4.38
C LYS A 39 -5.10 -15.47 -3.75
N TYR A 40 -5.70 -14.60 -4.55
CA TYR A 40 -6.53 -13.48 -4.11
C TYR A 40 -7.82 -13.40 -4.91
N LYS A 41 -8.92 -13.04 -4.27
CA LYS A 41 -10.19 -12.72 -4.93
C LYS A 41 -10.63 -11.33 -4.48
N ILE A 42 -10.80 -10.39 -5.42
CA ILE A 42 -11.41 -9.09 -5.12
C ILE A 42 -12.89 -9.34 -4.84
N VAL A 43 -13.34 -9.03 -3.63
CA VAL A 43 -14.73 -9.26 -3.18
C VAL A 43 -15.45 -7.97 -2.82
N ALA A 44 -14.71 -6.87 -2.62
CA ALA A 44 -15.30 -5.58 -2.24
C ALA A 44 -14.45 -4.40 -2.70
N LEU A 45 -15.10 -3.25 -2.90
CA LEU A 45 -14.47 -1.93 -3.03
C LEU A 45 -15.03 -0.99 -1.98
N LEU A 46 -14.17 -0.14 -1.43
CA LEU A 46 -14.56 1.04 -0.63
C LEU A 46 -14.06 2.29 -1.32
N ASN A 47 -14.97 3.19 -1.65
CA ASN A 47 -14.68 4.51 -2.19
C ASN A 47 -15.39 5.60 -1.38
N SER A 48 -15.37 6.85 -1.86
CA SER A 48 -16.03 7.98 -1.20
C SER A 48 -17.56 7.84 -1.10
N SER A 49 -18.16 6.96 -1.89
CA SER A 49 -19.56 6.57 -1.82
C SER A 49 -19.77 5.19 -2.48
N VAL A 50 -20.93 4.59 -2.24
CA VAL A 50 -21.35 3.34 -2.89
C VAL A 50 -21.42 3.51 -4.40
N GLU A 51 -21.92 4.66 -4.88
CA GLU A 51 -22.01 4.97 -6.32
C GLU A 51 -20.62 5.05 -6.96
N ALA A 52 -19.63 5.64 -6.27
CA ALA A 52 -18.26 5.70 -6.74
C ALA A 52 -17.61 4.30 -6.80
N ALA A 53 -17.92 3.44 -5.83
CA ALA A 53 -17.47 2.06 -5.83
C ALA A 53 -18.10 1.25 -6.97
N ASN A 54 -19.41 1.39 -7.19
CA ASN A 54 -20.12 0.73 -8.32
C ASN A 54 -19.57 1.17 -9.67
N LYS A 55 -19.32 2.46 -9.88
CA LYS A 55 -18.67 2.96 -11.10
C LYS A 55 -17.29 2.35 -11.33
N ALA A 56 -16.52 2.11 -10.28
CA ALA A 56 -15.23 1.46 -10.39
C ALA A 56 -15.37 -0.05 -10.72
N ILE A 57 -16.33 -0.75 -10.12
CA ILE A 57 -16.62 -2.15 -10.42
C ILE A 57 -16.95 -2.30 -11.92
N GLU A 58 -17.83 -1.45 -12.43
CA GLU A 58 -18.21 -1.44 -13.85
C GLU A 58 -17.02 -1.10 -14.76
N HIS A 59 -16.31 -0.02 -14.45
CA HIS A 59 -15.18 0.48 -15.24
C HIS A 59 -14.06 -0.56 -15.41
N TYR A 60 -13.71 -1.25 -14.32
CA TYR A 60 -12.67 -2.28 -14.33
C TYR A 60 -13.21 -3.69 -14.63
N LYS A 61 -14.49 -3.81 -14.96
CA LYS A 61 -15.15 -5.08 -15.27
C LYS A 61 -14.91 -6.14 -14.18
N LEU A 62 -14.99 -5.73 -12.92
CA LEU A 62 -14.88 -6.66 -11.80
C LEU A 62 -16.12 -7.57 -11.77
N PRO A 63 -16.01 -8.76 -11.10
CA PRO A 63 -17.15 -9.66 -10.96
C PRO A 63 -18.39 -8.96 -10.40
N ALA A 64 -19.57 -9.29 -10.92
CA ALA A 64 -20.84 -8.65 -10.55
C ALA A 64 -21.19 -8.82 -9.06
N GLU A 65 -20.64 -9.85 -8.41
CA GLU A 65 -20.78 -10.10 -6.98
C GLU A 65 -19.86 -9.23 -6.10
N THR A 66 -19.00 -8.39 -6.69
CA THR A 66 -18.14 -7.47 -5.94
C THR A 66 -18.96 -6.44 -5.21
N ARG A 67 -18.84 -6.38 -3.90
CA ARG A 67 -19.64 -5.49 -3.04
C ARG A 67 -19.08 -4.08 -3.06
N ALA A 68 -19.98 -3.08 -3.08
CA ALA A 68 -19.64 -1.66 -3.07
C ALA A 68 -19.91 -1.05 -1.70
N TYR A 69 -18.91 -0.39 -1.13
CA TYR A 69 -19.00 0.30 0.16
C TYR A 69 -18.66 1.79 0.01
N GLY A 70 -19.36 2.61 0.78
CA GLY A 70 -19.07 4.03 1.01
C GLY A 70 -18.75 4.33 2.48
N ASP A 71 -18.95 3.34 3.37
CA ASP A 71 -18.70 3.43 4.81
C ASP A 71 -17.68 2.38 5.25
N PRO A 72 -16.55 2.82 5.87
CA PRO A 72 -15.52 1.92 6.38
C PRO A 72 -16.02 0.96 7.48
N ALA A 73 -16.99 1.36 8.30
CA ALA A 73 -17.52 0.51 9.35
C ALA A 73 -18.36 -0.64 8.77
N ALA A 74 -19.15 -0.35 7.73
CA ALA A 74 -19.90 -1.38 7.01
C ALA A 74 -18.98 -2.39 6.34
N LEU A 75 -17.88 -1.94 5.71
CA LEU A 75 -16.86 -2.83 5.16
C LEU A 75 -16.19 -3.68 6.24
N ALA A 76 -15.86 -3.07 7.38
CA ALA A 76 -15.21 -3.78 8.48
C ALA A 76 -16.10 -4.88 9.09
N ALA A 77 -17.43 -4.69 9.10
CA ALA A 77 -18.41 -5.66 9.60
C ALA A 77 -18.60 -6.87 8.66
N ASP A 78 -18.18 -6.78 7.41
CA ASP A 78 -18.31 -7.85 6.43
C ASP A 78 -17.35 -9.01 6.73
N LYS A 79 -17.89 -10.15 7.13
CA LYS A 79 -17.14 -11.38 7.49
C LYS A 79 -16.50 -12.07 6.27
N ASP A 80 -16.91 -11.70 5.06
CA ASP A 80 -16.38 -12.27 3.83
C ASP A 80 -15.21 -11.47 3.27
N ILE A 81 -14.54 -10.66 4.08
CA ILE A 81 -13.32 -9.93 3.77
C ILE A 81 -12.21 -10.37 4.73
N ASP A 82 -11.13 -10.90 4.18
CA ASP A 82 -9.96 -11.33 4.94
C ASP A 82 -8.90 -10.24 5.01
N LEU A 83 -8.64 -9.57 3.87
CA LEU A 83 -7.59 -8.58 3.70
C LEU A 83 -8.15 -7.27 3.14
N VAL A 84 -7.84 -6.18 3.81
CA VAL A 84 -8.13 -4.82 3.33
C VAL A 84 -6.86 -4.19 2.78
N VAL A 85 -6.91 -3.69 1.54
CA VAL A 85 -5.78 -3.05 0.85
C VAL A 85 -6.09 -1.58 0.64
N CYS A 86 -5.40 -0.69 1.35
CA CYS A 86 -5.61 0.75 1.30
C CYS A 86 -4.59 1.42 0.38
N ASN A 87 -5.10 2.09 -0.66
CA ASN A 87 -4.31 2.74 -1.71
C ASN A 87 -4.63 4.24 -1.84
N THR A 88 -5.15 4.86 -0.81
CA THR A 88 -5.47 6.28 -0.81
C THR A 88 -4.22 7.13 -0.49
N ARG A 89 -4.36 8.44 -0.31
CA ARG A 89 -3.28 9.31 0.15
C ARG A 89 -2.98 9.08 1.63
N ALA A 90 -1.73 9.32 2.04
CA ALA A 90 -1.27 9.13 3.42
C ALA A 90 -2.15 9.81 4.49
N ASP A 91 -2.64 11.02 4.21
CA ASP A 91 -3.51 11.78 5.12
C ASP A 91 -4.95 11.24 5.23
N THR A 92 -5.28 10.26 4.40
CA THR A 92 -6.61 9.65 4.35
C THR A 92 -6.57 8.13 4.61
N HIS A 93 -5.47 7.60 5.16
CA HIS A 93 -5.37 6.18 5.48
C HIS A 93 -6.08 5.82 6.79
N TYR A 94 -6.01 6.69 7.80
CA TYR A 94 -6.45 6.38 9.16
C TYR A 94 -7.92 5.96 9.22
N ASP A 95 -8.81 6.84 8.76
CA ASP A 95 -10.26 6.63 8.91
C ASP A 95 -10.77 5.35 8.22
N PRO A 96 -10.37 5.04 6.96
CA PRO A 96 -10.88 3.85 6.29
C PRO A 96 -10.27 2.53 6.79
N ILE A 97 -9.07 2.53 7.40
CA ILE A 97 -8.46 1.27 7.89
C ILE A 97 -8.70 1.02 9.37
N TYR A 98 -8.97 2.05 10.16
CA TYR A 98 -9.18 1.91 11.61
C TYR A 98 -10.27 0.90 11.98
N PRO A 99 -11.48 0.94 11.40
CA PRO A 99 -12.53 -0.04 11.71
C PRO A 99 -12.13 -1.47 11.34
N SER A 100 -11.44 -1.65 10.21
CA SER A 100 -10.98 -2.97 9.77
C SER A 100 -9.93 -3.57 10.70
N LEU A 101 -8.97 -2.76 11.18
CA LEU A 101 -8.02 -3.18 12.21
C LEU A 101 -8.72 -3.51 13.52
N ALA A 102 -9.69 -2.70 13.96
CA ALA A 102 -10.46 -2.95 15.17
C ALA A 102 -11.26 -4.26 15.09
N ALA A 103 -11.74 -4.62 13.90
CA ALA A 103 -12.44 -5.88 13.62
C ALA A 103 -11.49 -7.08 13.44
N GLY A 104 -10.18 -6.90 13.56
CA GLY A 104 -9.20 -7.99 13.44
C GLY A 104 -8.91 -8.43 12.01
N LYS A 105 -9.28 -7.64 10.99
CA LYS A 105 -8.95 -7.95 9.60
C LYS A 105 -7.49 -7.67 9.30
N ASP A 106 -6.89 -8.45 8.42
CA ASP A 106 -5.55 -8.18 7.92
C ASP A 106 -5.56 -6.91 7.04
N VAL A 107 -4.52 -6.08 7.13
CA VAL A 107 -4.46 -4.80 6.42
C VAL A 107 -3.12 -4.60 5.72
N TYR A 108 -3.19 -4.30 4.44
CA TYR A 108 -2.08 -3.75 3.66
C TYR A 108 -2.34 -2.25 3.43
N THR A 109 -1.37 -1.40 3.71
CA THR A 109 -1.47 0.04 3.48
C THR A 109 -0.25 0.52 2.72
N GLU A 110 -0.45 1.43 1.76
CA GLU A 110 0.67 2.05 1.06
C GLU A 110 1.52 2.93 1.99
N TRP A 111 2.76 3.14 1.59
CA TRP A 111 3.68 4.05 2.27
C TRP A 111 3.43 5.52 1.82
N PRO A 112 3.47 6.50 2.73
CA PRO A 112 3.58 6.41 4.21
C PRO A 112 2.31 5.87 4.87
N LEU A 113 2.44 5.16 6.00
CA LEU A 113 1.29 4.62 6.75
C LEU A 113 0.30 5.72 7.12
N GLU A 114 0.80 6.89 7.53
CA GLU A 114 0.00 8.04 7.94
C GLU A 114 0.82 9.34 7.80
N LYS A 115 0.15 10.48 7.79
CA LYS A 115 0.77 11.80 7.69
C LYS A 115 1.68 12.17 8.89
N ASN A 116 1.46 11.56 10.04
CA ASN A 116 2.26 11.80 11.24
C ASN A 116 2.50 10.51 12.05
N ALA A 117 3.53 10.54 12.89
CA ALA A 117 3.96 9.38 13.67
C ALA A 117 2.97 9.01 14.80
N GLU A 118 2.21 9.96 15.32
CA GLU A 118 1.22 9.72 16.38
C GLU A 118 0.11 8.80 15.88
N LYS A 119 -0.54 9.17 14.79
CA LYS A 119 -1.57 8.36 14.14
C LYS A 119 -1.05 7.00 13.67
N ALA A 120 0.18 6.97 13.16
CA ALA A 120 0.81 5.71 12.78
C ALA A 120 1.01 4.76 13.99
N ARG A 121 1.40 5.30 15.16
CA ARG A 121 1.52 4.50 16.39
C ARG A 121 0.16 4.01 16.91
N GLU A 122 -0.89 4.83 16.81
CA GLU A 122 -2.26 4.42 17.16
C GLU A 122 -2.70 3.20 16.33
N LEU A 123 -2.52 3.26 15.00
CA LEU A 123 -2.86 2.14 14.11
C LEU A 123 -2.03 0.89 14.42
N ALA A 124 -0.73 1.04 14.68
CA ALA A 124 0.14 -0.07 15.03
C ALA A 124 -0.25 -0.72 16.38
N ALA A 125 -0.60 0.11 17.38
CA ALA A 125 -1.08 -0.38 18.67
C ALA A 125 -2.43 -1.10 18.53
N LEU A 126 -3.34 -0.57 17.73
CA LEU A 126 -4.63 -1.18 17.44
C LEU A 126 -4.45 -2.54 16.73
N ALA A 127 -3.61 -2.63 15.71
CA ALA A 127 -3.32 -3.88 15.02
C ALA A 127 -2.76 -4.95 15.97
N LYS A 128 -1.82 -4.55 16.85
CA LYS A 128 -1.30 -5.47 17.89
C LYS A 128 -2.39 -5.94 18.85
N LYS A 129 -3.28 -5.05 19.26
CA LYS A 129 -4.39 -5.35 20.18
C LYS A 129 -5.42 -6.29 19.56
N SER A 130 -5.76 -6.10 18.30
CA SER A 130 -6.76 -6.88 17.58
C SER A 130 -6.22 -8.20 17.01
N GLY A 131 -4.90 -8.38 16.94
CA GLY A 131 -4.26 -9.52 16.29
C GLY A 131 -4.21 -9.46 14.78
N SER A 132 -4.56 -8.30 14.17
CA SER A 132 -4.47 -8.07 12.72
C SER A 132 -3.04 -8.18 12.24
N LYS A 133 -2.80 -8.90 11.15
CA LYS A 133 -1.53 -8.86 10.43
C LYS A 133 -1.50 -7.63 9.54
N THR A 134 -0.37 -6.93 9.55
CA THR A 134 -0.24 -5.68 8.79
C THR A 134 1.00 -5.65 7.93
N ILE A 135 0.87 -5.07 6.74
CA ILE A 135 1.97 -4.83 5.81
C ILE A 135 1.91 -3.38 5.33
N ILE A 136 3.08 -2.72 5.32
CA ILE A 136 3.25 -1.41 4.68
C ILE A 136 3.93 -1.60 3.33
N GLY A 137 3.40 -0.95 2.30
CA GLY A 137 3.82 -1.03 0.90
C GLY A 137 5.19 -0.40 0.62
N LEU A 138 6.24 -1.00 1.14
CA LEU A 138 7.64 -0.64 0.88
C LEU A 138 8.28 -1.70 -0.03
N GLN A 139 7.71 -1.86 -1.22
CA GLN A 139 8.00 -2.93 -2.17
C GLN A 139 9.46 -2.98 -2.63
N GLY A 140 10.17 -1.85 -2.64
CA GLY A 140 11.56 -1.77 -3.04
C GLY A 140 12.50 -2.70 -2.28
N ARG A 141 12.17 -3.04 -1.02
CA ARG A 141 12.93 -4.00 -0.20
C ARG A 141 12.91 -5.43 -0.78
N LEU A 142 11.93 -5.76 -1.61
CA LEU A 142 11.77 -7.07 -2.24
C LEU A 142 12.24 -7.07 -3.70
N SER A 143 12.84 -5.97 -4.19
CA SER A 143 13.38 -5.94 -5.55
C SER A 143 14.53 -6.93 -5.69
N PRO A 144 14.70 -7.56 -6.86
CA PRO A 144 15.80 -8.50 -7.10
C PRO A 144 17.18 -7.89 -6.81
N LEU A 145 17.35 -6.59 -7.11
CA LEU A 145 18.59 -5.86 -6.83
C LEU A 145 18.86 -5.77 -5.32
N THR A 146 17.85 -5.33 -4.54
CA THR A 146 17.95 -5.21 -3.08
C THR A 146 18.27 -6.56 -2.43
N LEU A 147 17.59 -7.62 -2.86
CA LEU A 147 17.82 -8.97 -2.35
C LEU A 147 19.20 -9.49 -2.72
N LYS A 148 19.70 -9.18 -3.93
CA LYS A 148 21.06 -9.59 -4.35
C LYS A 148 22.14 -8.86 -3.56
N VAL A 149 21.99 -7.55 -3.31
CA VAL A 149 22.93 -6.81 -2.45
C VAL A 149 22.92 -7.39 -1.03
N LYS A 150 21.74 -7.69 -0.48
CA LYS A 150 21.62 -8.32 0.84
C LYS A 150 22.36 -9.66 0.87
N GLU A 151 22.14 -10.54 -0.10
CA GLU A 151 22.83 -11.83 -0.21
C GLU A 151 24.36 -11.67 -0.21
N LEU A 152 24.90 -10.74 -1.00
CA LEU A 152 26.34 -10.49 -1.07
C LEU A 152 26.93 -10.00 0.26
N VAL A 153 26.20 -9.14 0.96
CA VAL A 153 26.58 -8.67 2.31
C VAL A 153 26.57 -9.82 3.31
N GLU A 154 25.51 -10.62 3.34
CA GLU A 154 25.39 -11.77 4.26
C GLU A 154 26.45 -12.85 4.01
N GLN A 155 26.86 -13.04 2.75
CA GLN A 155 27.94 -13.95 2.38
C GLN A 155 29.35 -13.39 2.69
N GLY A 156 29.44 -12.17 3.22
CA GLY A 156 30.73 -11.52 3.51
C GLY A 156 31.55 -11.15 2.28
N LYS A 157 30.95 -11.12 1.08
CA LYS A 157 31.68 -10.86 -0.19
C LYS A 157 32.33 -9.49 -0.25
N ILE A 158 31.83 -8.52 0.52
CA ILE A 158 32.40 -7.17 0.61
C ILE A 158 33.03 -6.88 1.98
N GLY A 159 33.12 -7.93 2.83
CA GLY A 159 33.60 -7.78 4.20
C GLY A 159 32.65 -7.00 5.10
N LYS A 160 33.17 -6.40 6.17
CA LYS A 160 32.38 -5.58 7.10
C LYS A 160 32.01 -4.25 6.45
N VAL A 161 30.72 -3.94 6.38
CA VAL A 161 30.24 -2.65 5.90
C VAL A 161 30.57 -1.57 6.94
N LEU A 162 31.38 -0.60 6.55
CA LEU A 162 31.77 0.55 7.40
C LEU A 162 30.96 1.80 7.10
N ASN A 163 30.55 1.97 5.85
CA ASN A 163 29.76 3.12 5.40
C ASN A 163 28.89 2.72 4.21
N SER A 164 27.82 3.45 3.99
CA SER A 164 26.99 3.32 2.80
C SER A 164 26.55 4.69 2.29
N GLU A 165 26.55 4.86 0.98
CA GLU A 165 26.02 6.06 0.31
C GLU A 165 24.97 5.65 -0.69
N VAL A 166 23.84 6.38 -0.72
CA VAL A 166 22.78 6.20 -1.71
C VAL A 166 22.64 7.46 -2.53
N ARG A 167 22.78 7.32 -3.83
CA ARG A 167 22.45 8.37 -4.79
C ARG A 167 21.31 7.89 -5.65
N ALA A 168 20.17 8.58 -5.58
CA ALA A 168 19.00 8.30 -6.38
C ALA A 168 18.59 9.54 -7.16
N SER A 169 18.29 9.35 -8.45
CA SER A 169 17.69 10.39 -9.27
C SER A 169 16.33 9.88 -9.74
N ILE A 170 15.28 10.63 -9.41
CA ILE A 170 13.93 10.38 -9.92
C ILE A 170 13.71 11.43 -11.01
N GLY A 171 13.76 11.03 -12.27
CA GLY A 171 13.65 11.93 -13.41
C GLY A 171 12.33 12.70 -13.55
N ILE A 172 11.44 12.57 -12.57
CA ILE A 172 10.11 13.20 -12.53
C ILE A 172 10.22 14.45 -11.65
N GLY A 173 10.61 15.57 -12.11
CA GLY A 173 10.63 16.75 -11.25
C GLY A 173 11.33 17.97 -11.84
N GLN A 174 12.04 17.78 -12.92
CA GLN A 174 12.71 18.89 -13.59
C GLN A 174 11.75 19.90 -14.23
N LEU A 175 10.50 19.48 -14.51
CA LEU A 175 9.45 20.32 -15.12
C LEU A 175 8.25 20.57 -14.16
N GLY A 176 8.40 20.23 -12.86
CA GLY A 176 7.30 20.28 -11.90
C GLY A 176 6.42 19.02 -11.90
N TRP A 177 5.62 18.88 -10.87
CA TRP A 177 4.69 17.76 -10.75
C TRP A 177 3.40 18.03 -11.53
N PRO A 178 2.82 17.02 -12.21
CA PRO A 178 1.48 17.14 -12.79
C PRO A 178 0.45 17.62 -11.76
N LYS A 179 -0.60 18.32 -12.19
CA LYS A 179 -1.64 18.90 -11.32
C LYS A 179 -2.22 17.88 -10.32
N GLY A 180 -2.32 16.60 -10.70
CA GLY A 180 -2.80 15.52 -9.82
C GLY A 180 -1.91 15.27 -8.59
N PHE A 181 -0.66 15.73 -8.60
CA PHE A 181 0.28 15.61 -7.47
C PHE A 181 0.39 16.90 -6.65
N TRP A 182 -0.62 17.77 -6.67
CA TRP A 182 -0.64 19.03 -5.92
C TRP A 182 -0.30 18.84 -4.44
N PHE A 183 -0.66 17.71 -3.85
CA PHE A 183 -0.40 17.35 -2.45
C PHE A 183 1.09 17.14 -2.15
N PHE A 184 1.93 16.91 -3.15
CA PHE A 184 3.38 16.78 -2.96
C PHE A 184 4.04 18.08 -2.48
N TYR A 185 3.38 19.22 -2.67
CA TYR A 185 3.84 20.53 -2.17
C TYR A 185 3.33 20.83 -0.75
N LYS A 186 2.57 19.90 -0.14
CA LYS A 186 1.90 20.10 1.15
C LYS A 186 2.53 19.18 2.21
N LYS A 187 3.34 19.77 3.10
CA LYS A 187 4.01 19.03 4.18
C LYS A 187 3.00 18.34 5.13
N GLU A 188 1.90 18.99 5.40
CA GLU A 188 0.83 18.52 6.29
C GLU A 188 0.10 17.27 5.83
N ILE A 189 0.21 16.93 4.55
CA ILE A 189 -0.37 15.70 3.98
C ILE A 189 0.51 14.47 4.26
N GLY A 190 1.80 14.65 4.52
CA GLY A 190 2.73 13.58 4.84
C GLY A 190 3.27 12.79 3.63
N GLY A 191 2.49 12.72 2.55
CA GLY A 191 2.86 12.03 1.31
C GLY A 191 3.55 12.94 0.30
N ASN A 192 4.75 13.41 0.60
CA ASN A 192 5.55 14.27 -0.26
C ASN A 192 6.80 13.54 -0.80
N PRO A 193 7.54 14.10 -1.78
CA PRO A 193 8.72 13.45 -2.36
C PRO A 193 9.77 13.03 -1.34
N TYR A 194 9.96 13.79 -0.25
CA TYR A 194 10.91 13.42 0.80
C TYR A 194 10.47 12.19 1.56
N THR A 195 9.24 12.17 2.06
CA THR A 195 8.73 11.03 2.85
C THR A 195 8.57 9.79 2.00
N ILE A 196 8.00 9.91 0.80
CA ILE A 196 7.76 8.77 -0.10
C ILE A 196 9.10 8.23 -0.59
N THR A 197 9.87 9.03 -1.32
CA THR A 197 11.10 8.60 -1.99
C THR A 197 12.19 8.22 -0.99
N PHE A 198 12.40 9.06 0.03
CA PHE A 198 13.41 8.79 1.04
C PHE A 198 13.08 7.55 1.86
N GLY A 199 11.80 7.35 2.21
CA GLY A 199 11.36 6.15 2.93
C GLY A 199 11.63 4.87 2.13
N HIS A 200 11.29 4.84 0.85
CA HIS A 200 11.60 3.72 -0.03
C HIS A 200 13.11 3.46 -0.14
N SER A 201 13.91 4.50 -0.41
CA SER A 201 15.36 4.38 -0.56
C SER A 201 16.04 3.96 0.73
N LYS A 202 15.70 4.59 1.85
CA LYS A 202 16.27 4.26 3.18
C LYS A 202 16.00 2.80 3.55
N LEU A 203 14.80 2.32 3.32
CA LEU A 203 14.45 0.95 3.69
C LEU A 203 15.16 -0.08 2.80
N GLN A 204 15.35 0.20 1.51
CA GLN A 204 16.15 -0.66 0.64
C GLN A 204 17.57 -0.83 1.19
N VAL A 205 18.23 0.26 1.59
CA VAL A 205 19.57 0.23 2.17
C VAL A 205 19.59 -0.54 3.48
N ILE A 206 18.69 -0.23 4.41
CA ILE A 206 18.60 -0.93 5.70
C ILE A 206 18.40 -2.43 5.45
N THR A 207 17.47 -2.80 4.56
CA THR A 207 17.21 -4.21 4.22
C THR A 207 18.45 -4.89 3.62
N SER A 208 19.20 -4.18 2.78
CA SER A 208 20.42 -4.73 2.15
C SER A 208 21.56 -4.92 3.13
N LEU A 209 21.62 -4.11 4.22
CA LEU A 209 22.73 -4.11 5.18
C LEU A 209 22.40 -4.81 6.50
N SER A 210 21.14 -5.12 6.77
CA SER A 210 20.76 -5.87 7.97
C SER A 210 21.06 -7.35 7.79
N SER A 211 21.89 -7.89 8.69
CA SER A 211 22.04 -9.35 8.84
C SER A 211 20.69 -9.96 9.25
N SER A 212 20.37 -11.11 8.71
CA SER A 212 19.26 -11.94 9.20
C SER A 212 19.71 -12.57 10.52
N ASN A 213 19.40 -11.93 11.66
CA ASN A 213 19.45 -12.58 12.99
C ASN A 213 18.09 -13.18 13.26
#